data_f045d8ea7caf10153022b8976c53bcdb
#
_entry.id   f045d8ea7caf10153022b8976c53bcdb
#
_cell.length_a   1.000
_cell.length_b   1.000
_cell.length_c   1.000
_cell.angle_alpha   90.00
_cell.angle_beta   90.00
_cell.angle_gamma   90.00
#
_symmetry.space_group_name_H-M   'P 1'
#
loop_
_entity.id
_entity.type
_entity.pdbx_description
1 polymer ?
#
loop_
_entity_poly.entity_id
_entity_poly.type
_entity_poly.pdbx_seq_one_letter_code
_entity_poly.pdbx_strand_id
1 'polypeptide(L)'
;ETGRCVIVVTPDAERTMNTFLGASSLLTPDDVDFDLIANAEVLYMEGYLFDRDDAKAAFRAAAVHAHLHGRMVSLTLSDSFCVERHRDDFRRLLTDEVDILFGNAEELVSLYEADTFAEAVTAVRADCPIAVVTVGERGSLVITPSEVIESSAHPVSHVVDTTGAGDLFAAGFLFAYTRGDDLAECAR
;
A
#
# COMPACT_ATOMS: atom_id res chain seq x y z
N GLU A 1 24.50 -6.79 -3.05
CA GLU A 1 24.61 -5.35 -3.39
C GLU A 1 23.37 -4.59 -2.99
N THR A 2 23.52 -3.30 -2.65
CA THR A 2 22.40 -2.39 -2.40
C THR A 2 21.55 -2.19 -3.66
N GLY A 3 20.26 -2.07 -3.51
CA GLY A 3 19.34 -1.73 -4.60
C GLY A 3 19.65 -0.37 -5.22
N ARG A 4 19.29 -0.23 -6.50
CA ARG A 4 19.49 1.02 -7.26
C ARG A 4 18.27 1.23 -8.17
N CYS A 5 17.85 2.47 -8.29
CA CYS A 5 16.83 2.85 -9.25
C CYS A 5 17.33 4.03 -10.09
N VAL A 6 17.23 3.90 -11.40
CA VAL A 6 17.44 5.02 -12.34
C VAL A 6 16.07 5.53 -12.76
N ILE A 7 15.78 6.77 -12.39
CA ILE A 7 14.49 7.41 -12.66
C ILE A 7 14.69 8.45 -13.76
N VAL A 8 13.88 8.36 -14.82
CA VAL A 8 13.82 9.36 -15.87
C VAL A 8 12.46 10.04 -15.80
N VAL A 9 12.45 11.35 -15.61
CA VAL A 9 11.22 12.17 -15.51
C VAL A 9 11.11 13.00 -16.78
N THR A 10 9.95 12.97 -17.43
CA THR A 10 9.63 13.77 -18.62
C THR A 10 9.00 15.12 -18.24
N PRO A 11 8.97 16.13 -19.16
CA PRO A 11 8.45 17.47 -18.82
C PRO A 11 6.98 17.52 -18.40
N ASP A 12 6.20 16.46 -18.68
CA ASP A 12 4.82 16.28 -18.26
C ASP A 12 4.68 15.61 -16.88
N ALA A 13 5.81 15.48 -16.13
CA ALA A 13 5.91 14.83 -14.83
C ALA A 13 5.67 13.31 -14.83
N GLU A 14 5.62 12.67 -16.00
CA GLU A 14 5.62 11.22 -16.11
C GLU A 14 7.02 10.66 -15.85
N ARG A 15 7.08 9.45 -15.25
CA ARG A 15 8.37 8.84 -14.90
C ARG A 15 8.50 7.40 -15.39
N THR A 16 9.71 7.05 -15.75
CA THR A 16 10.12 5.67 -16.00
C THR A 16 11.17 5.26 -14.97
N MET A 17 10.96 4.14 -14.31
CA MET A 17 11.85 3.63 -13.27
C MET A 17 12.51 2.33 -13.74
N ASN A 18 13.86 2.31 -13.75
CA ASN A 18 14.64 1.11 -13.97
C ASN A 18 15.25 0.65 -12.64
N THR A 19 14.61 -0.30 -12.00
CA THR A 19 14.92 -0.74 -10.65
C THR A 19 15.68 -2.06 -10.63
N PHE A 20 16.79 -2.08 -9.91
CA PHE A 20 17.49 -3.27 -9.47
C PHE A 20 17.34 -3.37 -7.95
N LEU A 21 16.54 -4.30 -7.47
CA LEU A 21 16.18 -4.44 -6.05
C LEU A 21 17.38 -4.84 -5.16
N GLY A 22 18.41 -5.47 -5.75
CA GLY A 22 19.62 -5.84 -5.01
C GLY A 22 19.35 -6.80 -3.86
N ALA A 23 19.90 -6.50 -2.70
CA ALA A 23 19.77 -7.34 -1.52
C ALA A 23 18.33 -7.43 -0.98
N SER A 24 17.48 -6.43 -1.21
CA SER A 24 16.09 -6.46 -0.74
C SER A 24 15.27 -7.60 -1.36
N SER A 25 15.65 -8.04 -2.58
CA SER A 25 15.02 -9.22 -3.20
C SER A 25 15.34 -10.55 -2.51
N LEU A 26 16.24 -10.56 -1.53
CA LEU A 26 16.66 -11.76 -0.79
C LEU A 26 16.04 -11.83 0.61
N LEU A 27 15.04 -11.00 0.89
CA LEU A 27 14.33 -10.98 2.18
C LEU A 27 13.78 -12.38 2.50
N THR A 28 14.06 -12.83 3.73
CA THR A 28 13.58 -14.09 4.29
C THR A 28 12.98 -13.87 5.67
N PRO A 29 12.23 -14.81 6.26
CA PRO A 29 11.75 -14.69 7.63
C PRO A 29 12.86 -14.47 8.68
N ASP A 30 14.07 -14.94 8.42
CA ASP A 30 15.22 -14.77 9.33
C ASP A 30 15.76 -13.32 9.36
N ASP A 31 15.41 -12.51 8.37
CA ASP A 31 15.79 -11.10 8.30
C ASP A 31 14.78 -10.18 9.03
N VAL A 32 13.65 -10.72 9.49
CA VAL A 32 12.59 -9.94 10.14
C VAL A 32 12.92 -9.71 11.61
N ASP A 33 12.99 -8.45 12.02
CA ASP A 33 13.11 -8.07 13.42
C ASP A 33 11.73 -8.08 14.11
N PHE A 34 11.39 -9.23 14.69
CA PHE A 34 10.12 -9.43 15.37
C PHE A 34 9.96 -8.58 16.64
N ASP A 35 11.05 -8.26 17.34
CA ASP A 35 11.00 -7.39 18.52
C ASP A 35 10.65 -5.96 18.12
N LEU A 36 11.18 -5.48 16.99
CA LEU A 36 10.82 -4.18 16.44
C LEU A 36 9.34 -4.12 16.08
N ILE A 37 8.81 -5.16 15.42
CA ILE A 37 7.39 -5.25 15.05
C ILE A 37 6.50 -5.23 16.29
N ALA A 38 6.81 -6.00 17.32
CA ALA A 38 6.05 -6.06 18.56
C ALA A 38 5.94 -4.70 19.29
N ASN A 39 6.92 -3.82 19.09
CA ASN A 39 6.99 -2.50 19.70
C ASN A 39 6.56 -1.34 18.78
N ALA A 40 6.21 -1.61 17.51
CA ALA A 40 5.67 -0.62 16.59
C ALA A 40 4.15 -0.47 16.77
N GLU A 41 3.58 0.62 16.29
CA GLU A 41 2.12 0.79 16.21
C GLU A 41 1.55 0.10 14.98
N VAL A 42 2.24 0.20 13.84
CA VAL A 42 1.82 -0.34 12.56
C VAL A 42 3.01 -1.00 11.86
N LEU A 43 2.80 -2.19 11.31
CA LEU A 43 3.68 -2.81 10.34
C LEU A 43 3.26 -2.32 8.94
N TYR A 44 4.16 -1.68 8.19
CA TYR A 44 3.93 -1.26 6.81
C TYR A 44 4.70 -2.16 5.84
N MET A 45 3.99 -2.77 4.91
CA MET A 45 4.53 -3.70 3.93
C MET A 45 4.37 -3.17 2.50
N GLU A 46 5.38 -3.40 1.65
CA GLU A 46 5.40 -2.97 0.27
C GLU A 46 5.32 -4.14 -0.70
N GLY A 47 4.37 -4.10 -1.63
CA GLY A 47 4.09 -5.17 -2.58
C GLY A 47 5.25 -5.54 -3.51
N TYR A 48 6.19 -4.65 -3.76
CA TYR A 48 7.35 -4.89 -4.63
C TYR A 48 8.19 -6.13 -4.29
N LEU A 49 8.14 -6.60 -3.05
CA LEU A 49 8.92 -7.76 -2.60
C LEU A 49 8.22 -9.10 -2.85
N PHE A 50 7.03 -9.10 -3.42
CA PHE A 50 6.20 -10.30 -3.61
C PHE A 50 6.69 -11.28 -4.69
N ASP A 51 7.75 -10.97 -5.43
CA ASP A 51 8.25 -11.83 -6.50
C ASP A 51 8.90 -13.15 -6.00
N ARG A 52 9.22 -13.25 -4.70
CA ARG A 52 9.88 -14.44 -4.14
C ARG A 52 9.06 -15.07 -3.01
N ASP A 53 9.03 -16.39 -2.97
CA ASP A 53 8.30 -17.14 -1.95
C ASP A 53 8.85 -16.89 -0.53
N ASP A 54 10.18 -16.73 -0.38
CA ASP A 54 10.81 -16.38 0.88
C ASP A 54 10.32 -15.03 1.41
N ALA A 55 10.21 -14.03 0.54
CA ALA A 55 9.68 -12.71 0.92
C ALA A 55 8.19 -12.77 1.28
N LYS A 56 7.39 -13.56 0.55
CA LYS A 56 5.98 -13.81 0.91
C LYS A 56 5.87 -14.49 2.27
N ALA A 57 6.75 -15.44 2.57
CA ALA A 57 6.81 -16.08 3.88
C ALA A 57 7.19 -15.10 4.99
N ALA A 58 8.17 -14.21 4.72
CA ALA A 58 8.57 -13.14 5.64
C ALA A 58 7.39 -12.19 5.95
N PHE A 59 6.64 -11.78 4.93
CA PHE A 59 5.46 -10.91 5.09
C PHE A 59 4.39 -11.54 5.97
N ARG A 60 4.05 -12.81 5.70
CA ARG A 60 3.06 -13.53 6.52
C ARG A 60 3.53 -13.71 7.97
N ALA A 61 4.80 -14.07 8.16
CA ALA A 61 5.36 -14.21 9.51
C ALA A 61 5.33 -12.88 10.28
N ALA A 62 5.70 -11.78 9.61
CA ALA A 62 5.68 -10.44 10.18
C ALA A 62 4.24 -10.00 10.54
N ALA A 63 3.27 -10.20 9.64
CA ALA A 63 1.88 -9.83 9.86
C ALA A 63 1.25 -10.62 11.02
N VAL A 64 1.41 -11.95 11.04
CA VAL A 64 0.94 -12.79 12.15
C VAL A 64 1.56 -12.34 13.47
N HIS A 65 2.87 -12.02 13.48
CA HIS A 65 3.54 -11.55 14.69
C HIS A 65 3.01 -10.19 15.16
N ALA A 66 2.76 -9.27 14.24
CA ALA A 66 2.14 -7.97 14.54
C ALA A 66 0.78 -8.16 15.24
N HIS A 67 -0.11 -8.98 14.68
CA HIS A 67 -1.43 -9.26 15.27
C HIS A 67 -1.34 -9.94 16.63
N LEU A 68 -0.41 -10.89 16.85
CA LEU A 68 -0.18 -11.51 18.15
C LEU A 68 0.18 -10.51 19.25
N HIS A 69 0.74 -9.35 18.87
CA HIS A 69 1.10 -8.26 19.78
C HIS A 69 0.12 -7.08 19.73
N GLY A 70 -1.05 -7.26 19.08
CA GLY A 70 -2.08 -6.22 18.96
C GLY A 70 -1.64 -5.02 18.12
N ARG A 71 -0.77 -5.25 17.11
CA ARG A 71 -0.30 -4.25 16.17
C ARG A 71 -1.07 -4.32 14.87
N MET A 72 -1.22 -3.18 14.22
CA MET A 72 -1.89 -3.08 12.93
C MET A 72 -0.94 -3.48 11.79
N VAL A 73 -1.52 -4.04 10.74
CA VAL A 73 -0.81 -4.42 9.51
C VAL A 73 -1.33 -3.58 8.36
N SER A 74 -0.45 -2.87 7.68
CA SER A 74 -0.77 -2.12 6.48
C SER A 74 0.04 -2.63 5.28
N LEU A 75 -0.56 -2.56 4.10
CA LEU A 75 0.02 -2.99 2.84
C LEU A 75 -0.19 -1.92 1.77
N THR A 76 0.85 -1.59 0.99
CA THR A 76 0.66 -0.90 -0.28
C THR A 76 0.80 -1.87 -1.46
N LEU A 77 -0.06 -1.69 -2.47
CA LEU A 77 -0.06 -2.51 -3.68
C LEU A 77 1.18 -2.24 -4.56
N SER A 78 1.78 -1.07 -4.42
CA SER A 78 3.04 -0.62 -5.03
C SER A 78 2.97 -0.32 -6.54
N ASP A 79 2.52 -1.24 -7.37
CA ASP A 79 2.22 -1.01 -8.79
C ASP A 79 1.28 -2.08 -9.37
N SER A 80 0.60 -1.74 -10.47
CA SER A 80 -0.36 -2.64 -11.15
C SER A 80 0.30 -3.91 -11.71
N PHE A 81 1.56 -3.83 -12.18
CA PHE A 81 2.27 -5.01 -12.70
C PHE A 81 2.59 -6.03 -11.61
N CYS A 82 2.92 -5.55 -10.40
CA CYS A 82 3.11 -6.41 -9.25
C CYS A 82 1.79 -7.10 -8.87
N VAL A 83 0.71 -6.33 -8.83
CA VAL A 83 -0.64 -6.83 -8.55
C VAL A 83 -1.04 -7.92 -9.57
N GLU A 84 -0.87 -7.67 -10.87
CA GLU A 84 -1.20 -8.65 -11.92
C GLU A 84 -0.48 -9.98 -11.77
N ARG A 85 0.82 -9.94 -11.40
CA ARG A 85 1.63 -11.16 -11.23
C ARG A 85 1.25 -11.96 -9.99
N HIS A 86 0.78 -11.31 -8.92
CA HIS A 86 0.62 -11.91 -7.60
C HIS A 86 -0.77 -11.71 -7.00
N ARG A 87 -1.80 -11.48 -7.84
CA ARG A 87 -3.16 -11.12 -7.43
C ARG A 87 -3.75 -12.02 -6.35
N ASP A 88 -3.69 -13.33 -6.55
CA ASP A 88 -4.23 -14.30 -5.61
C ASP A 88 -3.52 -14.25 -4.24
N ASP A 89 -2.21 -14.01 -4.25
CA ASP A 89 -1.44 -13.90 -3.02
C ASP A 89 -1.74 -12.58 -2.30
N PHE A 90 -1.89 -11.47 -3.04
CA PHE A 90 -2.32 -10.19 -2.48
C PHE A 90 -3.72 -10.27 -1.88
N ARG A 91 -4.67 -10.88 -2.60
CA ARG A 91 -6.04 -11.02 -2.10
C ARG A 91 -6.08 -11.90 -0.85
N ARG A 92 -5.33 -12.98 -0.79
CA ARG A 92 -5.22 -13.80 0.42
C ARG A 92 -4.62 -13.03 1.58
N LEU A 93 -3.50 -12.32 1.35
CA LEU A 93 -2.88 -11.52 2.40
C LEU A 93 -3.83 -10.42 2.89
N LEU A 94 -4.58 -9.80 1.97
CA LEU A 94 -5.54 -8.76 2.28
C LEU A 94 -6.69 -9.26 3.17
N THR A 95 -7.26 -10.42 2.86
CA THR A 95 -8.36 -10.99 3.65
C THR A 95 -7.93 -11.58 4.98
N ASP A 96 -6.70 -12.08 5.06
CA ASP A 96 -6.25 -12.85 6.22
C ASP A 96 -5.48 -11.97 7.24
N GLU A 97 -4.73 -10.95 6.76
CA GLU A 97 -3.71 -10.32 7.60
C GLU A 97 -3.69 -8.77 7.52
N VAL A 98 -4.34 -8.13 6.54
CA VAL A 98 -4.20 -6.68 6.34
C VAL A 98 -5.35 -5.90 6.95
N ASP A 99 -5.02 -4.94 7.82
CA ASP A 99 -6.00 -4.01 8.42
C ASP A 99 -6.20 -2.74 7.59
N ILE A 100 -5.12 -2.26 6.94
CA ILE A 100 -5.15 -1.04 6.13
C ILE A 100 -4.47 -1.31 4.79
N LEU A 101 -5.22 -1.18 3.70
CA LEU A 101 -4.72 -1.25 2.34
C LEU A 101 -4.46 0.15 1.79
N PHE A 102 -3.30 0.37 1.18
CA PHE A 102 -2.99 1.54 0.37
C PHE A 102 -2.84 1.16 -1.10
N GLY A 103 -3.29 2.04 -1.97
CA GLY A 103 -3.13 1.89 -3.42
C GLY A 103 -3.73 3.06 -4.18
N ASN A 104 -3.63 3.00 -5.50
CA ASN A 104 -4.34 3.92 -6.39
C ASN A 104 -5.53 3.22 -7.08
N ALA A 105 -6.31 4.00 -7.85
CA ALA A 105 -7.50 3.48 -8.52
C ALA A 105 -7.18 2.36 -9.53
N GLU A 106 -6.05 2.46 -10.25
CA GLU A 106 -5.66 1.46 -11.25
C GLU A 106 -5.21 0.17 -10.59
N GLU A 107 -4.44 0.26 -9.52
CA GLU A 107 -4.00 -0.89 -8.73
C GLU A 107 -5.20 -1.63 -8.12
N LEU A 108 -6.20 -0.89 -7.60
CA LEU A 108 -7.39 -1.51 -7.04
C LEU A 108 -8.22 -2.22 -8.11
N VAL A 109 -8.42 -1.59 -9.28
CA VAL A 109 -9.09 -2.21 -10.43
C VAL A 109 -8.36 -3.48 -10.88
N SER A 110 -7.02 -3.43 -10.96
CA SER A 110 -6.18 -4.58 -11.30
C SER A 110 -6.31 -5.70 -10.28
N LEU A 111 -6.34 -5.39 -8.97
CA LEU A 111 -6.44 -6.38 -7.89
C LEU A 111 -7.73 -7.20 -7.98
N TYR A 112 -8.83 -6.56 -8.36
CA TYR A 112 -10.15 -7.19 -8.42
C TYR A 112 -10.57 -7.61 -9.82
N GLU A 113 -9.73 -7.37 -10.86
CA GLU A 113 -10.10 -7.59 -12.28
C GLU A 113 -11.46 -6.96 -12.62
N ALA A 114 -11.72 -5.80 -12.01
CA ALA A 114 -13.01 -5.14 -12.14
C ALA A 114 -13.10 -4.36 -13.47
N ASP A 115 -14.29 -4.32 -14.06
CA ASP A 115 -14.51 -3.51 -15.27
C ASP A 115 -14.55 -2.01 -14.96
N THR A 116 -14.86 -1.65 -13.72
CA THR A 116 -14.95 -0.26 -13.27
C THR A 116 -14.34 -0.05 -11.88
N PHE A 117 -13.89 1.16 -11.60
CA PHE A 117 -13.42 1.53 -10.28
C PHE A 117 -14.52 1.37 -9.19
N ALA A 118 -15.78 1.65 -9.52
CA ALA A 118 -16.90 1.48 -8.59
C ALA A 118 -17.11 0.00 -8.18
N GLU A 119 -16.90 -0.94 -9.09
CA GLU A 119 -16.93 -2.38 -8.78
C GLU A 119 -15.76 -2.77 -7.88
N ALA A 120 -14.55 -2.27 -8.17
CA ALA A 120 -13.38 -2.51 -7.33
C ALA A 120 -13.56 -1.95 -5.90
N VAL A 121 -14.14 -0.74 -5.76
CA VAL A 121 -14.52 -0.16 -4.47
C VAL A 121 -15.53 -1.03 -3.73
N THR A 122 -16.50 -1.60 -4.44
CA THR A 122 -17.49 -2.50 -3.84
C THR A 122 -16.84 -3.81 -3.35
N ALA A 123 -15.91 -4.35 -4.14
CA ALA A 123 -15.24 -5.61 -3.83
C ALA A 123 -14.32 -5.48 -2.60
N VAL A 124 -13.50 -4.42 -2.51
CA VAL A 124 -12.55 -4.23 -1.42
C VAL A 124 -13.23 -4.09 -0.04
N ARG A 125 -14.47 -3.61 -0.01
CA ARG A 125 -15.25 -3.48 1.24
C ARG A 125 -15.51 -4.81 1.94
N ALA A 126 -15.51 -5.91 1.20
CA ALA A 126 -15.70 -7.23 1.76
C ALA A 126 -14.39 -7.84 2.28
N ASP A 127 -13.25 -7.41 1.74
CA ASP A 127 -11.95 -8.06 1.94
C ASP A 127 -11.05 -7.31 2.95
N CYS A 128 -11.27 -6.00 3.16
CA CYS A 128 -10.38 -5.20 4.00
C CYS A 128 -11.15 -4.25 4.93
N PRO A 129 -10.75 -4.13 6.21
CA PRO A 129 -11.36 -3.19 7.16
C PRO A 129 -11.25 -1.73 6.73
N ILE A 130 -10.09 -1.32 6.22
CA ILE A 130 -9.84 0.03 5.73
C ILE A 130 -9.04 -0.04 4.43
N ALA A 131 -9.59 0.47 3.33
CA ALA A 131 -8.82 0.68 2.11
C ALA A 131 -8.72 2.19 1.80
N VAL A 132 -7.51 2.65 1.55
CA VAL A 132 -7.16 4.05 1.31
C VAL A 132 -6.64 4.17 -0.11
N VAL A 133 -7.45 4.77 -0.99
CA VAL A 133 -7.21 4.73 -2.43
C VAL A 133 -7.06 6.14 -2.99
N THR A 134 -5.89 6.43 -3.56
CA THR A 134 -5.65 7.69 -4.24
C THR A 134 -6.25 7.69 -5.65
N VAL A 135 -6.80 8.83 -6.06
CA VAL A 135 -7.47 9.01 -7.38
C VAL A 135 -6.90 10.22 -8.14
N GLY A 136 -5.60 10.41 -8.03
CA GLY A 136 -4.85 11.50 -8.67
C GLY A 136 -5.30 12.88 -8.20
N GLU A 137 -5.52 13.80 -9.11
CA GLU A 137 -5.95 15.18 -8.81
C GLU A 137 -7.32 15.28 -8.13
N ARG A 138 -8.12 14.21 -8.15
CA ARG A 138 -9.41 14.17 -7.46
C ARG A 138 -9.27 13.94 -5.95
N GLY A 139 -8.11 13.52 -5.47
CA GLY A 139 -7.85 13.28 -4.06
C GLY A 139 -7.81 11.81 -3.69
N SER A 140 -8.53 11.41 -2.65
CA SER A 140 -8.51 10.05 -2.13
C SER A 140 -9.87 9.59 -1.63
N LEU A 141 -10.02 8.28 -1.51
CA LEU A 141 -11.16 7.60 -0.88
C LEU A 141 -10.65 6.79 0.30
N VAL A 142 -11.31 6.91 1.45
CA VAL A 142 -11.19 5.93 2.52
C VAL A 142 -12.45 5.07 2.51
N ILE A 143 -12.25 3.79 2.30
CA ILE A 143 -13.32 2.81 2.06
C ILE A 143 -13.35 1.87 3.25
N THR A 144 -14.51 1.76 3.90
CA THR A 144 -14.76 0.80 4.99
C THR A 144 -15.95 -0.09 4.61
N PRO A 145 -16.24 -1.16 5.34
CA PRO A 145 -17.45 -1.95 5.11
C PRO A 145 -18.74 -1.12 5.18
N SER A 146 -18.80 -0.07 5.98
CA SER A 146 -20.00 0.74 6.23
C SER A 146 -20.12 1.98 5.37
N GLU A 147 -19.01 2.60 4.99
CA GLU A 147 -19.00 3.92 4.32
C GLU A 147 -17.83 4.11 3.37
N VAL A 148 -17.93 5.15 2.54
CA VAL A 148 -16.85 5.68 1.71
C VAL A 148 -16.71 7.16 2.01
N ILE A 149 -15.53 7.57 2.46
CA ILE A 149 -15.17 8.96 2.78
C ILE A 149 -14.32 9.49 1.63
N GLU A 150 -14.76 10.59 1.04
CA GLU A 150 -14.01 11.28 -0.03
C GLU A 150 -13.23 12.46 0.54
N SER A 151 -11.96 12.59 0.17
CA SER A 151 -11.14 13.75 0.47
C SER A 151 -10.58 14.33 -0.82
N SER A 152 -10.83 15.64 -1.05
CA SER A 152 -10.32 16.34 -2.22
C SER A 152 -8.81 16.56 -2.12
N ALA A 153 -8.10 16.46 -3.25
CA ALA A 153 -6.70 16.81 -3.30
C ALA A 153 -6.48 18.30 -3.00
N HIS A 154 -5.37 18.61 -2.33
CA HIS A 154 -4.90 19.99 -2.23
C HIS A 154 -4.44 20.48 -3.61
N PRO A 155 -4.96 21.60 -4.11
CA PRO A 155 -4.55 22.11 -5.41
C PRO A 155 -3.08 22.53 -5.39
N VAL A 156 -2.32 22.06 -6.36
CA VAL A 156 -0.92 22.45 -6.60
C VAL A 156 -0.83 23.25 -7.90
N SER A 157 0.02 24.27 -7.93
CA SER A 157 0.18 25.13 -9.11
C SER A 157 0.96 24.46 -10.25
N HIS A 158 1.82 23.50 -9.92
CA HIS A 158 2.66 22.79 -10.88
C HIS A 158 3.15 21.49 -10.26
N VAL A 159 2.98 20.38 -10.98
CA VAL A 159 3.54 19.08 -10.62
C VAL A 159 4.87 18.92 -11.37
N VAL A 160 5.95 18.67 -10.64
CA VAL A 160 7.30 18.48 -11.18
C VAL A 160 7.66 17.00 -11.27
N ASP A 161 7.33 16.26 -10.21
CA ASP A 161 7.62 14.84 -10.06
C ASP A 161 6.65 14.23 -9.06
N THR A 162 6.08 13.07 -9.38
CA THR A 162 5.15 12.34 -8.52
C THR A 162 5.80 11.16 -7.79
N THR A 163 7.13 11.00 -7.89
CA THR A 163 7.87 9.93 -7.20
C THR A 163 7.69 10.03 -5.70
N GLY A 164 7.23 8.96 -5.07
CA GLY A 164 6.99 8.90 -3.63
C GLY A 164 5.72 9.63 -3.14
N ALA A 165 4.87 10.12 -4.04
CA ALA A 165 3.63 10.79 -3.64
C ALA A 165 2.70 9.83 -2.86
N GLY A 166 2.60 8.57 -3.30
CA GLY A 166 1.85 7.53 -2.60
C GLY A 166 2.43 7.22 -1.22
N ASP A 167 3.76 7.14 -1.12
CA ASP A 167 4.45 6.86 0.14
C ASP A 167 4.26 7.99 1.16
N LEU A 168 4.36 9.25 0.70
CA LEU A 168 4.11 10.41 1.55
C LEU A 168 2.64 10.50 1.99
N PHE A 169 1.71 10.15 1.11
CA PHE A 169 0.30 10.10 1.47
C PHE A 169 0.04 9.02 2.52
N ALA A 170 0.56 7.79 2.34
CA ALA A 170 0.45 6.72 3.32
C ALA A 170 1.10 7.09 4.66
N ALA A 171 2.27 7.75 4.64
CA ALA A 171 2.94 8.22 5.85
C ALA A 171 2.09 9.27 6.60
N GLY A 172 1.49 10.23 5.89
CA GLY A 172 0.59 11.24 6.47
C GLY A 172 -0.66 10.60 7.07
N PHE A 173 -1.28 9.68 6.35
CA PHE A 173 -2.45 8.94 6.82
C PHE A 173 -2.13 8.16 8.10
N LEU A 174 -1.08 7.35 8.10
CA LEU A 174 -0.66 6.54 9.25
C LEU A 174 -0.25 7.41 10.45
N PHE A 175 0.37 8.57 10.21
CA PHE A 175 0.72 9.52 11.27
C PHE A 175 -0.54 10.04 11.99
N ALA A 176 -1.57 10.44 11.26
CA ALA A 176 -2.83 10.90 11.84
C ALA A 176 -3.59 9.72 12.51
N TYR A 177 -3.65 8.58 11.83
CA TYR A 177 -4.33 7.38 12.31
C TYR A 177 -3.78 6.89 13.66
N THR A 178 -2.44 6.79 13.80
CA THR A 178 -1.81 6.36 15.06
C THR A 178 -1.96 7.36 16.21
N ARG A 179 -2.35 8.61 15.92
CA ARG A 179 -2.70 9.62 16.93
C ARG A 179 -4.16 9.58 17.36
N GLY A 180 -4.98 8.75 16.70
CA GLY A 180 -6.39 8.58 16.98
C GLY A 180 -7.29 9.63 16.30
N ASP A 181 -6.81 10.28 15.25
CA ASP A 181 -7.62 11.17 14.41
C ASP A 181 -8.68 10.34 13.65
N ASP A 182 -9.80 10.96 13.28
CA ASP A 182 -10.82 10.28 12.49
C ASP A 182 -10.37 10.03 11.04
N LEU A 183 -11.02 9.09 10.35
CA LEU A 183 -10.61 8.68 9.00
C LEU A 183 -10.69 9.82 7.97
N ALA A 184 -11.58 10.78 8.16
CA ALA A 184 -11.70 11.94 7.27
C ALA A 184 -10.50 12.89 7.45
N GLU A 185 -10.03 13.07 8.68
CA GLU A 185 -8.81 13.84 8.96
C GLU A 185 -7.56 13.12 8.48
N CYS A 186 -7.48 11.79 8.67
CA CYS A 186 -6.36 10.98 8.17
C CYS A 186 -6.20 11.08 6.63
N ALA A 187 -7.31 11.25 5.90
CA ALA A 187 -7.31 11.33 4.43
C ALA A 187 -6.95 12.72 3.88
N ARG A 188 -6.75 13.72 4.73
CA ARG A 188 -6.55 15.12 4.39
C ARG A 188 -5.09 15.51 4.32
#